data_b189fc33022af69811a1faa3a9e2e166
#
_entry.id   b189fc33022af69811a1faa3a9e2e166
#
_cell.length_a   1.000
_cell.length_b   1.000
_cell.length_c   1.000
_cell.angle_alpha   90.00
_cell.angle_beta   90.00
_cell.angle_gamma   90.00
#
_symmetry.space_group_name_H-M   'P 1'
#
loop_
_entity.id
_entity.type
_entity.pdbx_description
1 polymer ?
#
loop_
_entity_poly.entity_id
_entity_poly.type
_entity_poly.pdbx_seq_one_letter_code
_entity_poly.pdbx_strand_id
1 'polypeptide(L)'
;EIMPSLVGSEMCIRDSDYVPESIKTKCFEKYGKTLEGAAAALFEFNKALIDALYDIVPAVKPQAAYYEMYGWQGVKALCDTIAYAKSKGMFVITDGKRNDIGTTMEAYATAHLGHTDVAGESIDAFGADALTVNGYLGTDGIKPLAKICDSDDKGIFVLVKTSNPSSGELQDMKLETNESVYEHMGKMCEGWGEDLMGKHGYSAVGAVVGATYPEQLGEMRAKLPHTFFLVPGYGAQGGGADDVKNAFDENGLGAIINSSRGIMCAWKKQGLTEDDFAVAARKEAERMRDEIVGCIGKIKLG
;
A
#
# COMPACT_ATOMS: atom_id res chain seq x y z
N GLU A 1 -13.53 3.82 9.79
CA GLU A 1 -12.93 3.66 11.15
C GLU A 1 -11.48 3.18 11.14
N ILE A 2 -10.89 2.87 10.00
CA ILE A 2 -9.65 2.08 9.91
C ILE A 2 -8.38 2.97 9.88
N MET A 3 -8.49 4.22 9.41
CA MET A 3 -7.35 5.09 9.15
C MET A 3 -6.48 5.48 10.38
N PRO A 4 -6.98 5.71 11.59
CA PRO A 4 -6.11 6.12 12.70
C PRO A 4 -5.29 4.98 13.31
N SER A 5 -5.71 3.74 13.11
CA SER A 5 -4.92 2.58 13.54
C SER A 5 -3.76 2.26 12.58
N LEU A 6 -3.69 2.94 11.43
CA LEU A 6 -2.68 2.74 10.39
C LEU A 6 -1.37 3.52 10.63
N VAL A 7 -1.18 4.09 11.80
CA VAL A 7 0.11 4.70 12.13
C VAL A 7 1.13 3.61 12.40
N GLY A 8 2.00 3.39 11.44
CA GLY A 8 3.00 2.34 11.55
C GLY A 8 3.64 1.99 10.21
N SER A 9 4.29 0.87 10.21
CA SER A 9 4.90 0.28 9.02
C SER A 9 3.88 -0.56 8.27
N GLU A 10 3.89 -0.44 6.96
CA GLU A 10 3.18 -1.32 6.04
C GLU A 10 4.18 -2.28 5.41
N MET A 11 3.81 -3.55 5.33
CA MET A 11 4.59 -4.54 4.59
C MET A 11 4.15 -4.58 3.13
N CYS A 12 5.03 -4.17 2.22
CA CYS A 12 4.81 -4.38 0.80
C CYS A 12 5.32 -5.77 0.39
N ILE A 13 4.40 -6.64 0.01
CA ILE A 13 4.72 -7.97 -0.50
C ILE A 13 5.15 -7.83 -1.96
N ARG A 14 6.43 -8.08 -2.20
CA ARG A 14 7.08 -8.02 -3.51
C ARG A 14 7.90 -9.27 -3.73
N ASP A 15 8.07 -9.62 -5.00
CA ASP A 15 9.23 -10.34 -5.54
C ASP A 15 9.38 -11.80 -5.13
N SER A 16 9.16 -12.67 -6.11
CA SER A 16 9.41 -14.11 -6.01
C SER A 16 10.85 -14.49 -5.70
N ASP A 17 11.81 -13.59 -5.97
CA ASP A 17 13.24 -13.82 -5.73
C ASP A 17 13.58 -13.88 -4.23
N TYR A 18 12.68 -13.39 -3.38
CA TYR A 18 12.87 -13.39 -1.93
C TYR A 18 12.17 -14.55 -1.21
N VAL A 19 11.43 -15.37 -1.94
CA VAL A 19 10.82 -16.57 -1.38
C VAL A 19 11.94 -17.58 -1.02
N PRO A 20 12.04 -18.05 0.24
CA PRO A 20 13.03 -19.01 0.65
C PRO A 20 13.03 -20.29 -0.18
N GLU A 21 14.21 -20.85 -0.43
CA GLU A 21 14.34 -22.06 -1.26
C GLU A 21 13.61 -23.27 -0.64
N SER A 22 13.51 -23.34 0.67
CA SER A 22 12.75 -24.36 1.39
C SER A 22 11.25 -24.32 1.07
N ILE A 23 10.66 -23.14 0.93
CA ILE A 23 9.25 -22.96 0.54
C ILE A 23 9.08 -23.34 -0.94
N LYS A 24 9.95 -22.84 -1.81
CA LYS A 24 9.92 -23.15 -3.25
C LYS A 24 10.00 -24.66 -3.49
N THR A 25 10.95 -25.32 -2.84
CA THR A 25 11.13 -26.78 -2.96
C THR A 25 9.86 -27.54 -2.59
N LYS A 26 9.26 -27.26 -1.43
CA LYS A 26 8.01 -27.90 -0.99
C LYS A 26 6.86 -27.69 -1.99
N CYS A 27 6.72 -26.47 -2.51
CA CYS A 27 5.66 -26.17 -3.47
C CYS A 27 5.91 -26.84 -4.83
N PHE A 28 7.17 -26.86 -5.29
CA PHE A 28 7.52 -27.51 -6.57
C PHE A 28 7.48 -29.04 -6.50
N GLU A 29 7.73 -29.65 -5.35
CA GLU A 29 7.49 -31.09 -5.14
C GLU A 29 6.01 -31.43 -5.27
N LYS A 30 5.12 -30.55 -4.78
CA LYS A 30 3.67 -30.79 -4.81
C LYS A 30 3.01 -30.42 -6.13
N TYR A 31 3.37 -29.29 -6.72
CA TYR A 31 2.70 -28.71 -7.89
C TYR A 31 3.55 -28.69 -9.17
N GLY A 32 4.79 -29.22 -9.08
CA GLY A 32 5.76 -29.15 -10.17
C GLY A 32 6.38 -27.76 -10.33
N LYS A 33 7.38 -27.64 -11.21
CA LYS A 33 7.98 -26.35 -11.61
C LYS A 33 7.08 -25.68 -12.66
N THR A 34 5.94 -25.20 -12.20
CA THR A 34 4.84 -24.61 -12.99
C THR A 34 4.48 -23.24 -12.43
N LEU A 35 3.64 -22.49 -13.16
CA LEU A 35 3.07 -21.22 -12.65
C LEU A 35 2.26 -21.45 -11.38
N GLU A 36 1.58 -22.59 -11.25
CA GLU A 36 0.84 -22.98 -10.03
C GLU A 36 1.80 -23.19 -8.86
N GLY A 37 2.90 -23.91 -9.07
CA GLY A 37 3.90 -24.13 -8.01
C GLY A 37 4.56 -22.82 -7.54
N ALA A 38 4.85 -21.90 -8.46
CA ALA A 38 5.38 -20.59 -8.16
C ALA A 38 4.37 -19.71 -7.38
N ALA A 39 3.11 -19.68 -7.82
CA ALA A 39 2.04 -18.95 -7.15
C ALA A 39 1.76 -19.50 -5.75
N ALA A 40 1.79 -20.84 -5.58
CA ALA A 40 1.66 -21.48 -4.27
C ALA A 40 2.83 -21.11 -3.34
N ALA A 41 4.06 -21.09 -3.84
CA ALA A 41 5.23 -20.68 -3.04
C ALA A 41 5.14 -19.22 -2.59
N LEU A 42 4.67 -18.32 -3.47
CA LEU A 42 4.42 -16.92 -3.14
C LEU A 42 3.36 -16.79 -2.03
N PHE A 43 2.25 -17.52 -2.15
CA PHE A 43 1.19 -17.50 -1.14
C PHE A 43 1.68 -18.01 0.24
N GLU A 44 2.39 -19.15 0.29
CA GLU A 44 2.92 -19.70 1.54
C GLU A 44 3.93 -18.74 2.22
N PHE A 45 4.78 -18.09 1.43
CA PHE A 45 5.69 -17.05 1.94
C PHE A 45 4.93 -15.87 2.55
N ASN A 46 3.93 -15.35 1.83
CA ASN A 46 3.11 -14.24 2.31
C ASN A 46 2.35 -14.60 3.57
N LYS A 47 1.79 -15.80 3.62
CA LYS A 47 1.08 -16.31 4.79
C LYS A 47 1.97 -16.34 6.03
N ALA A 48 3.21 -16.84 5.90
CA ALA A 48 4.15 -16.88 7.01
C ALA A 48 4.56 -15.46 7.48
N LEU A 49 4.71 -14.50 6.56
CA LEU A 49 4.95 -13.11 6.91
C LEU A 49 3.76 -12.48 7.61
N ILE A 50 2.53 -12.70 7.11
CA ILE A 50 1.31 -12.20 7.74
C ILE A 50 1.17 -12.76 9.16
N ASP A 51 1.39 -14.07 9.36
CA ASP A 51 1.34 -14.71 10.68
C ASP A 51 2.36 -14.14 11.67
N ALA A 52 3.53 -13.70 11.16
CA ALA A 52 4.57 -13.10 12.00
C ALA A 52 4.30 -11.62 12.35
N LEU A 53 3.45 -10.92 11.59
CA LEU A 53 3.37 -9.45 11.61
C LEU A 53 2.00 -8.87 11.94
N TYR A 54 0.90 -9.63 11.84
CA TYR A 54 -0.46 -9.11 11.92
C TYR A 54 -0.80 -8.34 13.21
N ASP A 55 -0.11 -8.60 14.31
CA ASP A 55 -0.29 -7.96 15.60
C ASP A 55 0.62 -6.73 15.82
N ILE A 56 1.50 -6.43 14.84
CA ILE A 56 2.45 -5.31 14.91
C ILE A 56 2.22 -4.32 13.77
N VAL A 57 1.97 -4.85 12.57
CA VAL A 57 1.85 -4.08 11.33
C VAL A 57 0.37 -3.97 10.97
N PRO A 58 -0.21 -2.76 10.93
CA PRO A 58 -1.65 -2.58 10.72
C PRO A 58 -2.11 -2.91 9.31
N ALA A 59 -1.20 -2.85 8.32
CA ALA A 59 -1.56 -3.05 6.93
C ALA A 59 -0.53 -3.86 6.14
N VAL A 60 -1.01 -4.51 5.07
CA VAL A 60 -0.20 -5.12 4.04
C VAL A 60 -0.56 -4.58 2.67
N LYS A 61 0.44 -4.52 1.78
CA LYS A 61 0.25 -4.02 0.43
C LYS A 61 0.82 -5.00 -0.61
N PRO A 62 0.01 -6.01 -1.03
CA PRO A 62 0.41 -6.88 -2.11
C PRO A 62 0.55 -6.11 -3.43
N GLN A 63 1.72 -6.24 -4.06
CA GLN A 63 2.02 -5.61 -5.34
C GLN A 63 1.52 -6.51 -6.48
N ALA A 64 0.45 -6.09 -7.16
CA ALA A 64 -0.26 -6.88 -8.18
C ALA A 64 0.67 -7.44 -9.27
N ALA A 65 1.66 -6.67 -9.73
CA ALA A 65 2.56 -7.08 -10.80
C ALA A 65 3.31 -8.40 -10.52
N TYR A 66 3.70 -8.66 -9.28
CA TYR A 66 4.41 -9.88 -8.89
C TYR A 66 3.52 -11.12 -8.80
N TYR A 67 2.21 -10.93 -8.84
CA TYR A 67 1.23 -11.99 -8.95
C TYR A 67 0.79 -12.16 -10.40
N GLU A 68 0.50 -11.06 -11.09
CA GLU A 68 0.08 -11.07 -12.50
C GLU A 68 1.10 -11.74 -13.43
N MET A 69 2.41 -11.66 -13.12
CA MET A 69 3.45 -12.35 -13.90
C MET A 69 3.32 -13.88 -13.90
N TYR A 70 2.54 -14.45 -12.98
CA TYR A 70 2.23 -15.89 -12.94
C TYR A 70 0.83 -16.20 -13.49
N GLY A 71 0.25 -15.29 -14.29
CA GLY A 71 -1.05 -15.49 -14.93
C GLY A 71 -2.20 -15.59 -13.92
N TRP A 72 -3.25 -16.33 -14.28
CA TRP A 72 -4.42 -16.48 -13.43
C TRP A 72 -4.12 -17.19 -12.10
N GLN A 73 -3.12 -18.09 -12.07
CA GLN A 73 -2.68 -18.75 -10.85
C GLN A 73 -2.11 -17.74 -9.85
N GLY A 74 -1.30 -16.78 -10.35
CA GLY A 74 -0.79 -15.69 -9.54
C GLY A 74 -1.91 -14.74 -9.08
N VAL A 75 -2.86 -14.40 -9.95
CA VAL A 75 -4.01 -13.58 -9.56
C VAL A 75 -4.85 -14.28 -8.48
N LYS A 76 -5.01 -15.60 -8.57
CA LYS A 76 -5.64 -16.38 -7.48
C LYS A 76 -4.84 -16.26 -6.17
N ALA A 77 -3.52 -16.38 -6.22
CA ALA A 77 -2.68 -16.22 -5.03
C ALA A 77 -2.76 -14.80 -4.44
N LEU A 78 -2.99 -13.76 -5.27
CA LEU A 78 -3.28 -12.41 -4.80
C LEU A 78 -4.60 -12.37 -4.01
N CYS A 79 -5.68 -12.93 -4.56
CA CYS A 79 -6.97 -13.01 -3.87
C CYS A 79 -6.85 -13.79 -2.54
N ASP A 80 -6.18 -14.93 -2.55
CA ASP A 80 -5.94 -15.75 -1.36
C ASP A 80 -5.13 -14.98 -0.29
N THR A 81 -4.11 -14.20 -0.72
CA THR A 81 -3.29 -13.37 0.18
C THR A 81 -4.13 -12.25 0.81
N ILE A 82 -4.96 -11.55 0.03
CA ILE A 82 -5.86 -10.51 0.52
C ILE A 82 -6.83 -11.10 1.56
N ALA A 83 -7.51 -12.19 1.21
CA ALA A 83 -8.46 -12.86 2.10
C ALA A 83 -7.79 -13.33 3.40
N TYR A 84 -6.57 -13.87 3.32
CA TYR A 84 -5.82 -14.30 4.50
C TYR A 84 -5.44 -13.15 5.42
N ALA A 85 -4.91 -12.05 4.87
CA ALA A 85 -4.55 -10.86 5.64
C ALA A 85 -5.79 -10.25 6.34
N LYS A 86 -6.92 -10.16 5.63
CA LYS A 86 -8.19 -9.70 6.19
C LYS A 86 -8.70 -10.60 7.31
N SER A 87 -8.53 -11.92 7.19
CA SER A 87 -8.90 -12.87 8.26
C SER A 87 -8.09 -12.67 9.56
N LYS A 88 -6.92 -12.02 9.47
CA LYS A 88 -6.09 -11.61 10.61
C LYS A 88 -6.40 -10.19 11.11
N GLY A 89 -7.36 -9.50 10.53
CA GLY A 89 -7.74 -8.13 10.89
C GLY A 89 -6.83 -7.04 10.31
N MET A 90 -5.98 -7.37 9.34
CA MET A 90 -5.11 -6.39 8.70
C MET A 90 -5.86 -5.59 7.63
N PHE A 91 -5.49 -4.32 7.47
CA PHE A 91 -5.92 -3.50 6.35
C PHE A 91 -5.13 -3.88 5.08
N VAL A 92 -5.81 -4.06 3.95
CA VAL A 92 -5.15 -4.54 2.73
C VAL A 92 -5.24 -3.50 1.62
N ILE A 93 -4.08 -3.07 1.12
CA ILE A 93 -3.93 -2.13 0.01
C ILE A 93 -3.49 -2.92 -1.22
N THR A 94 -4.30 -3.09 -2.25
CA THR A 94 -3.82 -3.63 -3.53
C THR A 94 -2.97 -2.57 -4.25
N ASP A 95 -1.69 -2.84 -4.42
CA ASP A 95 -0.81 -1.96 -5.21
C ASP A 95 -0.93 -2.27 -6.71
N GLY A 96 -2.02 -1.82 -7.30
CA GLY A 96 -2.39 -2.11 -8.69
C GLY A 96 -2.18 -0.96 -9.66
N LYS A 97 -2.11 0.28 -9.16
CA LYS A 97 -1.97 1.53 -9.93
C LYS A 97 -2.93 1.61 -11.12
N ARG A 98 -4.20 1.21 -10.88
CA ARG A 98 -5.23 1.16 -11.93
C ARG A 98 -5.57 2.56 -12.43
N ASN A 99 -5.93 2.66 -13.70
CA ASN A 99 -6.26 3.91 -14.36
C ASN A 99 -7.13 3.64 -15.59
N ASP A 100 -8.35 4.17 -15.59
CA ASP A 100 -9.28 4.17 -16.72
C ASP A 100 -10.41 5.17 -16.46
N ILE A 101 -11.42 5.24 -17.32
CA ILE A 101 -12.59 6.12 -17.17
C ILE A 101 -13.91 5.33 -17.35
N GLY A 102 -15.01 5.93 -16.92
CA GLY A 102 -16.37 5.43 -17.17
C GLY A 102 -16.56 3.99 -16.70
N THR A 103 -17.25 3.20 -17.49
CA THR A 103 -17.61 1.81 -17.19
C THR A 103 -16.41 0.89 -17.00
N THR A 104 -15.28 1.17 -17.67
CA THR A 104 -14.03 0.40 -17.45
C THR A 104 -13.48 0.66 -16.05
N MET A 105 -13.48 1.92 -15.60
CA MET A 105 -13.06 2.22 -14.23
C MET A 105 -14.04 1.69 -13.18
N GLU A 106 -15.35 1.70 -13.47
CA GLU A 106 -16.36 1.04 -12.63
C GLU A 106 -16.06 -0.45 -12.46
N ALA A 107 -15.66 -1.15 -13.53
CA ALA A 107 -15.28 -2.55 -13.44
C ALA A 107 -14.03 -2.77 -12.56
N TYR A 108 -13.00 -1.92 -12.66
CA TYR A 108 -11.85 -1.96 -11.75
C TYR A 108 -12.24 -1.67 -10.30
N ALA A 109 -13.07 -0.66 -10.06
CA ALA A 109 -13.54 -0.29 -8.73
C ALA A 109 -14.34 -1.44 -8.08
N THR A 110 -15.29 -2.00 -8.82
CA THR A 110 -16.08 -3.16 -8.41
C THR A 110 -15.20 -4.35 -8.07
N ALA A 111 -14.24 -4.69 -8.96
CA ALA A 111 -13.39 -5.87 -8.78
C ALA A 111 -12.50 -5.76 -7.52
N HIS A 112 -11.85 -4.62 -7.33
CA HIS A 112 -10.86 -4.48 -6.25
C HIS A 112 -11.46 -4.07 -4.91
N LEU A 113 -12.48 -3.22 -4.91
CA LEU A 113 -12.99 -2.56 -3.71
C LEU A 113 -14.46 -2.89 -3.41
N GLY A 114 -15.28 -3.04 -4.45
CA GLY A 114 -16.72 -3.30 -4.32
C GLY A 114 -17.07 -4.78 -4.41
N HIS A 115 -18.33 -5.02 -4.80
CA HIS A 115 -18.91 -6.35 -4.91
C HIS A 115 -19.38 -6.64 -6.33
N THR A 116 -19.01 -7.80 -6.86
CA THR A 116 -19.46 -8.27 -8.17
C THR A 116 -20.80 -8.99 -8.04
N ASP A 117 -21.79 -8.55 -8.81
CA ASP A 117 -23.07 -9.28 -8.93
C ASP A 117 -22.86 -10.54 -9.80
N VAL A 118 -23.22 -11.68 -9.26
CA VAL A 118 -23.24 -12.96 -9.96
C VAL A 118 -24.63 -13.58 -9.78
N ALA A 119 -25.51 -13.34 -10.74
CA ALA A 119 -26.88 -13.86 -10.74
C ALA A 119 -27.70 -13.46 -9.48
N GLY A 120 -27.50 -12.26 -8.96
CA GLY A 120 -28.16 -11.71 -7.78
C GLY A 120 -27.41 -11.93 -6.46
N GLU A 121 -26.28 -12.64 -6.50
CA GLU A 121 -25.39 -12.79 -5.35
C GLU A 121 -24.27 -11.75 -5.41
N SER A 122 -24.03 -11.06 -4.29
CA SER A 122 -22.99 -10.03 -4.14
C SER A 122 -21.70 -10.67 -3.62
N ILE A 123 -20.65 -10.70 -4.45
CA ILE A 123 -19.41 -11.47 -4.18
C ILE A 123 -18.18 -10.57 -4.30
N ASP A 124 -17.28 -10.65 -3.32
CA ASP A 124 -15.96 -10.01 -3.39
C ASP A 124 -15.06 -10.74 -4.39
N ALA A 125 -14.61 -10.06 -5.43
CA ALA A 125 -13.64 -10.63 -6.36
C ALA A 125 -12.21 -10.57 -5.79
N PHE A 126 -11.74 -9.39 -5.37
CA PHE A 126 -10.47 -9.21 -4.68
C PHE A 126 -10.67 -8.89 -3.19
N GLY A 127 -11.62 -8.03 -2.85
CA GLY A 127 -12.01 -7.71 -1.49
C GLY A 127 -10.99 -6.89 -0.70
N ALA A 128 -10.14 -6.10 -1.36
CA ALA A 128 -9.19 -5.20 -0.70
C ALA A 128 -9.91 -4.04 0.02
N ASP A 129 -9.20 -3.38 0.94
CA ASP A 129 -9.70 -2.20 1.65
C ASP A 129 -9.29 -0.91 0.95
N ALA A 130 -8.18 -0.94 0.21
CA ALA A 130 -7.76 0.18 -0.63
C ALA A 130 -7.04 -0.27 -1.91
N LEU A 131 -6.96 0.65 -2.87
CA LEU A 131 -6.31 0.45 -4.17
C LEU A 131 -5.41 1.63 -4.48
N THR A 132 -4.17 1.37 -4.96
CA THR A 132 -3.38 2.45 -5.56
C THR A 132 -3.84 2.71 -6.98
N VAL A 133 -3.95 3.98 -7.35
CA VAL A 133 -4.50 4.43 -8.63
C VAL A 133 -3.65 5.54 -9.24
N ASN A 134 -3.75 5.72 -10.57
CA ASN A 134 -3.10 6.81 -11.27
C ASN A 134 -4.16 7.88 -11.61
N GLY A 135 -3.94 9.12 -11.18
CA GLY A 135 -4.84 10.24 -11.40
C GLY A 135 -4.73 10.92 -12.78
N TYR A 136 -3.91 10.40 -13.69
CA TYR A 136 -3.59 11.05 -14.97
C TYR A 136 -4.82 11.36 -15.84
N LEU A 137 -5.88 10.55 -15.76
CA LEU A 137 -7.14 10.76 -16.49
C LEU A 137 -8.13 11.71 -15.76
N GLY A 138 -7.69 12.29 -14.66
CA GLY A 138 -8.48 13.29 -13.93
C GLY A 138 -9.71 12.74 -13.25
N THR A 139 -10.70 13.60 -13.02
CA THR A 139 -11.90 13.32 -12.24
C THR A 139 -12.73 12.16 -12.80
N ASP A 140 -12.74 11.96 -14.11
CA ASP A 140 -13.49 10.85 -14.74
C ASP A 140 -12.93 9.49 -14.37
N GLY A 141 -11.62 9.42 -14.06
CA GLY A 141 -10.96 8.21 -13.55
C GLY A 141 -11.16 7.98 -12.06
N ILE A 142 -11.41 9.04 -11.28
CA ILE A 142 -11.52 8.94 -9.82
C ILE A 142 -12.97 8.78 -9.33
N LYS A 143 -13.94 9.43 -9.97
CA LYS A 143 -15.36 9.38 -9.57
C LYS A 143 -15.92 7.95 -9.37
N PRO A 144 -15.68 6.97 -10.27
CA PRO A 144 -16.18 5.61 -10.05
C PRO A 144 -15.62 4.94 -8.80
N LEU A 145 -14.35 5.21 -8.50
CA LEU A 145 -13.69 4.74 -7.27
C LEU A 145 -14.24 5.42 -6.03
N ALA A 146 -14.36 6.76 -6.07
CA ALA A 146 -14.89 7.55 -4.96
C ALA A 146 -16.29 7.08 -4.54
N LYS A 147 -17.14 6.73 -5.53
CA LYS A 147 -18.47 6.16 -5.26
C LYS A 147 -18.41 4.86 -4.47
N ILE A 148 -17.50 3.95 -4.82
CA ILE A 148 -17.32 2.70 -4.07
C ILE A 148 -16.68 2.97 -2.70
N CYS A 149 -15.76 3.94 -2.60
CA CYS A 149 -15.19 4.33 -1.31
C CYS A 149 -16.27 4.79 -0.33
N ASP A 150 -17.25 5.55 -0.80
CA ASP A 150 -18.38 6.03 0.01
C ASP A 150 -19.33 4.90 0.41
N SER A 151 -19.74 4.06 -0.56
CA SER A 151 -20.74 3.02 -0.31
C SER A 151 -20.25 1.83 0.50
N ASP A 152 -18.96 1.47 0.39
CA ASP A 152 -18.38 0.23 0.92
C ASP A 152 -17.27 0.47 1.96
N ASP A 153 -17.10 1.69 2.46
CA ASP A 153 -16.07 2.09 3.45
C ASP A 153 -14.65 1.69 2.98
N LYS A 154 -14.31 2.07 1.76
CA LYS A 154 -13.04 1.76 1.10
C LYS A 154 -12.21 3.02 0.91
N GLY A 155 -10.95 2.84 0.45
CA GLY A 155 -10.06 3.95 0.15
C GLY A 155 -9.26 3.77 -1.13
N ILE A 156 -8.72 4.87 -1.63
CA ILE A 156 -7.76 4.86 -2.74
C ILE A 156 -6.53 5.67 -2.37
N PHE A 157 -5.39 5.33 -3.00
CA PHE A 157 -4.17 6.13 -2.94
C PHE A 157 -3.76 6.54 -4.34
N VAL A 158 -3.89 7.82 -4.65
CA VAL A 158 -3.52 8.39 -5.94
C VAL A 158 -2.02 8.66 -6.00
N LEU A 159 -1.36 8.34 -7.11
CA LEU A 159 0.05 8.68 -7.32
C LEU A 159 0.22 10.20 -7.42
N VAL A 160 0.93 10.80 -6.46
CA VAL A 160 1.19 12.25 -6.41
C VAL A 160 2.68 12.53 -6.60
N LYS A 161 3.54 12.14 -5.66
CA LYS A 161 4.99 12.25 -5.80
C LYS A 161 5.63 10.89 -5.53
N THR A 162 6.23 10.31 -6.55
CA THR A 162 6.80 8.97 -6.47
C THR A 162 8.30 9.01 -6.17
N SER A 163 8.84 7.91 -5.62
CA SER A 163 10.24 7.84 -5.14
C SER A 163 11.25 7.38 -6.19
N ASN A 164 10.81 7.09 -7.43
CA ASN A 164 11.71 6.64 -8.49
C ASN A 164 12.57 7.79 -9.04
N PRO A 165 13.82 7.53 -9.49
CA PRO A 165 14.74 8.57 -9.96
C PRO A 165 14.18 9.44 -11.08
N SER A 166 13.42 8.88 -12.02
CA SER A 166 12.83 9.61 -13.16
C SER A 166 11.54 10.36 -12.81
N SER A 167 11.11 10.40 -11.54
CA SER A 167 9.87 11.08 -11.16
C SER A 167 9.87 12.57 -11.55
N GLY A 168 11.04 13.21 -11.52
CA GLY A 168 11.19 14.61 -11.87
C GLY A 168 10.93 14.94 -13.33
N GLU A 169 11.05 13.98 -14.26
CA GLU A 169 10.81 14.20 -15.68
C GLU A 169 9.42 14.74 -16.01
N LEU A 170 8.42 14.39 -15.18
CA LEU A 170 7.04 14.88 -15.28
C LEU A 170 6.61 15.61 -14.02
N GLN A 171 6.82 15.01 -12.86
CA GLN A 171 6.19 15.46 -11.61
C GLN A 171 6.73 16.81 -11.14
N ASP A 172 8.00 17.14 -11.42
CA ASP A 172 8.64 18.42 -11.03
C ASP A 172 8.47 19.52 -12.10
N MET A 173 7.85 19.22 -13.25
CA MET A 173 7.55 20.24 -14.26
C MET A 173 6.63 21.31 -13.66
N LYS A 174 6.90 22.58 -14.01
CA LYS A 174 6.08 23.71 -13.57
C LYS A 174 4.94 23.98 -14.55
N LEU A 175 3.76 24.16 -14.00
CA LEU A 175 2.59 24.62 -14.71
C LEU A 175 2.64 26.16 -14.88
N GLU A 176 1.78 26.73 -15.71
CA GLU A 176 1.63 28.18 -15.88
C GLU A 176 1.32 28.91 -14.56
N THR A 177 0.69 28.23 -13.60
CA THR A 177 0.42 28.70 -12.23
C THR A 177 1.65 28.71 -11.32
N ASN A 178 2.83 28.31 -11.84
CA ASN A 178 4.07 28.09 -11.08
C ASN A 178 4.01 26.97 -10.04
N GLU A 179 2.96 26.19 -10.00
CA GLU A 179 2.88 24.93 -9.26
C GLU A 179 3.62 23.82 -10.02
N SER A 180 4.16 22.84 -9.32
CA SER A 180 4.61 21.61 -9.96
C SER A 180 3.42 20.68 -10.27
N VAL A 181 3.61 19.75 -11.22
CA VAL A 181 2.58 18.76 -11.55
C VAL A 181 2.17 17.94 -10.33
N TYR A 182 3.15 17.54 -9.47
CA TYR A 182 2.80 16.79 -8.24
C TYR A 182 2.01 17.63 -7.22
N GLU A 183 2.30 18.92 -7.09
CA GLU A 183 1.53 19.81 -6.21
C GLU A 183 0.09 19.97 -6.70
N HIS A 184 -0.08 20.15 -8.01
CA HIS A 184 -1.40 20.21 -8.62
C HIS A 184 -2.19 18.90 -8.44
N MET A 185 -1.55 17.75 -8.68
CA MET A 185 -2.17 16.44 -8.45
C MET A 185 -2.57 16.26 -6.99
N GLY A 186 -1.75 16.69 -6.03
CA GLY A 186 -2.09 16.69 -4.61
C GLY A 186 -3.33 17.50 -4.30
N LYS A 187 -3.45 18.72 -4.82
CA LYS A 187 -4.66 19.54 -4.68
C LYS A 187 -5.90 18.88 -5.27
N MET A 188 -5.77 18.21 -6.42
CA MET A 188 -6.87 17.43 -6.98
C MET A 188 -7.29 16.30 -6.03
N CYS A 189 -6.33 15.58 -5.39
CA CYS A 189 -6.64 14.56 -4.40
C CYS A 189 -7.42 15.12 -3.21
N GLU A 190 -6.99 16.25 -2.65
CA GLU A 190 -7.69 16.92 -1.55
C GLU A 190 -9.14 17.26 -1.97
N GLY A 191 -9.33 17.85 -3.16
CA GLY A 191 -10.66 18.16 -3.69
C GLY A 191 -11.53 16.94 -3.98
N TRP A 192 -10.97 15.85 -4.48
CA TRP A 192 -11.72 14.61 -4.70
C TRP A 192 -12.16 13.92 -3.39
N GLY A 193 -11.47 14.21 -2.30
CA GLY A 193 -11.76 13.65 -0.99
C GLY A 193 -12.68 14.50 -0.11
N GLU A 194 -13.08 15.71 -0.55
CA GLU A 194 -13.80 16.70 0.28
C GLU A 194 -15.12 16.15 0.86
N ASP A 195 -15.87 15.39 0.06
CA ASP A 195 -17.14 14.77 0.46
C ASP A 195 -16.97 13.38 1.11
N LEU A 196 -15.73 12.88 1.25
CA LEU A 196 -15.42 11.52 1.71
C LEU A 196 -14.62 11.52 3.03
N MET A 197 -14.94 12.47 3.90
CA MET A 197 -14.20 12.68 5.15
C MET A 197 -14.57 11.65 6.21
N GLY A 198 -13.53 10.99 6.75
CA GLY A 198 -13.68 10.11 7.91
C GLY A 198 -13.64 10.88 9.24
N LYS A 199 -14.00 10.19 10.32
CA LYS A 199 -14.11 10.76 11.68
C LYS A 199 -12.81 11.34 12.27
N HIS A 200 -11.66 10.96 11.71
CA HIS A 200 -10.35 11.41 12.17
C HIS A 200 -9.75 12.54 11.32
N GLY A 201 -10.57 13.17 10.47
CA GLY A 201 -10.16 14.32 9.68
C GLY A 201 -9.40 13.97 8.39
N TYR A 202 -9.37 12.70 8.00
CA TYR A 202 -8.76 12.25 6.75
C TYR A 202 -9.81 11.68 5.81
N SER A 203 -9.64 11.93 4.51
CA SER A 203 -10.56 11.46 3.47
C SER A 203 -10.21 10.05 2.99
N ALA A 204 -11.17 9.40 2.34
CA ALA A 204 -10.98 8.11 1.66
C ALA A 204 -10.10 8.22 0.39
N VAL A 205 -9.81 9.43 -0.08
CA VAL A 205 -8.89 9.69 -1.19
C VAL A 205 -7.54 10.09 -0.62
N GLY A 206 -6.65 9.13 -0.50
CA GLY A 206 -5.26 9.30 -0.07
C GLY A 206 -4.31 9.59 -1.23
N ALA A 207 -3.05 9.87 -0.90
CA ALA A 207 -1.98 10.14 -1.86
C ALA A 207 -0.75 9.29 -1.61
N VAL A 208 -0.10 8.83 -2.67
CA VAL A 208 1.25 8.26 -2.61
C VAL A 208 2.26 9.40 -2.68
N VAL A 209 3.00 9.62 -1.60
CA VAL A 209 4.05 10.65 -1.51
C VAL A 209 5.33 10.00 -0.96
N GLY A 210 6.37 9.91 -1.78
CA GLY A 210 7.60 9.19 -1.45
C GLY A 210 8.46 9.88 -0.39
N ALA A 211 9.16 9.08 0.41
CA ALA A 211 10.08 9.54 1.47
C ALA A 211 11.42 10.10 0.96
N THR A 212 11.71 9.97 -0.34
CA THR A 212 13.02 10.33 -0.93
C THR A 212 13.34 11.83 -0.82
N TYR A 213 12.32 12.65 -0.66
CA TYR A 213 12.42 14.11 -0.55
C TYR A 213 11.67 14.61 0.70
N PRO A 214 12.30 14.58 1.89
CA PRO A 214 11.64 14.89 3.17
C PRO A 214 11.06 16.31 3.27
N GLU A 215 11.70 17.30 2.63
CA GLU A 215 11.20 18.68 2.57
C GLU A 215 9.89 18.76 1.78
N GLN A 216 9.86 18.15 0.58
CA GLN A 216 8.65 18.09 -0.25
C GLN A 216 7.52 17.33 0.46
N LEU A 217 7.85 16.27 1.20
CA LEU A 217 6.89 15.52 1.99
C LEU A 217 6.21 16.42 3.05
N GLY A 218 7.00 17.23 3.76
CA GLY A 218 6.48 18.19 4.75
C GLY A 218 5.65 19.31 4.11
N GLU A 219 6.12 19.85 2.96
CA GLU A 219 5.35 20.85 2.21
C GLU A 219 4.00 20.30 1.74
N MET A 220 4.00 19.05 1.25
CA MET A 220 2.76 18.38 0.83
C MET A 220 1.83 18.13 2.02
N ARG A 221 2.35 17.71 3.20
CA ARG A 221 1.51 17.58 4.40
C ARG A 221 0.83 18.89 4.78
N ALA A 222 1.56 19.99 4.74
CA ALA A 222 1.00 21.31 5.06
C ALA A 222 -0.09 21.77 4.05
N LYS A 223 0.05 21.39 2.78
CA LYS A 223 -0.91 21.75 1.71
C LYS A 223 -2.14 20.83 1.65
N LEU A 224 -2.03 19.61 2.16
CA LEU A 224 -3.03 18.55 2.05
C LEU A 224 -3.42 18.02 3.43
N PRO A 225 -4.05 18.85 4.29
CA PRO A 225 -4.32 18.50 5.68
C PRO A 225 -5.23 17.29 5.84
N HIS A 226 -6.11 17.02 4.88
CA HIS A 226 -7.10 15.94 4.94
C HIS A 226 -6.77 14.72 4.07
N THR A 227 -5.69 14.75 3.30
CA THR A 227 -5.27 13.63 2.47
C THR A 227 -4.38 12.69 3.28
N PHE A 228 -4.73 11.41 3.40
CA PHE A 228 -3.89 10.41 4.05
C PHE A 228 -2.75 9.97 3.14
N PHE A 229 -1.51 9.89 3.65
CA PHE A 229 -0.35 9.58 2.84
C PHE A 229 0.08 8.11 2.94
N LEU A 230 0.27 7.48 1.80
CA LEU A 230 1.04 6.24 1.65
C LEU A 230 2.47 6.63 1.25
N VAL A 231 3.44 6.34 2.14
CA VAL A 231 4.82 6.86 2.03
C VAL A 231 5.79 5.71 1.72
N PRO A 232 6.07 5.42 0.43
CA PRO A 232 7.09 4.46 0.05
C PRO A 232 8.50 5.05 0.18
N GLY A 233 9.51 4.16 0.36
CA GLY A 233 10.94 4.53 0.31
C GLY A 233 11.69 4.43 1.63
N TYR A 234 11.06 3.99 2.73
CA TYR A 234 11.72 3.79 4.01
C TYR A 234 12.76 2.66 3.95
N GLY A 235 13.94 2.92 4.47
CA GLY A 235 15.04 1.97 4.66
C GLY A 235 15.80 1.60 3.39
N ALA A 236 15.17 1.06 2.38
CA ALA A 236 15.85 0.54 1.17
C ALA A 236 16.32 1.61 0.18
N GLN A 237 15.78 2.82 0.28
CA GLN A 237 16.13 3.98 -0.56
C GLN A 237 16.81 5.10 0.24
N GLY A 238 17.27 4.79 1.47
CA GLY A 238 18.00 5.71 2.32
C GLY A 238 17.16 6.55 3.27
N GLY A 239 15.83 6.49 3.19
CA GLY A 239 14.94 7.21 4.12
C GLY A 239 14.89 6.55 5.49
N GLY A 240 15.11 7.33 6.57
CA GLY A 240 14.96 6.92 7.97
C GLY A 240 13.69 7.47 8.61
N ALA A 241 13.55 7.27 9.93
CA ALA A 241 12.39 7.75 10.68
C ALA A 241 12.31 9.30 10.68
N ASP A 242 13.46 9.97 10.72
CA ASP A 242 13.51 11.43 10.62
C ASP A 242 13.02 11.98 9.28
N ASP A 243 13.21 11.22 8.18
CA ASP A 243 12.78 11.65 6.86
C ASP A 243 11.27 11.53 6.67
N VAL A 244 10.64 10.57 7.34
CA VAL A 244 9.20 10.31 7.20
C VAL A 244 8.34 11.00 8.25
N LYS A 245 8.92 11.54 9.33
CA LYS A 245 8.16 12.21 10.39
C LYS A 245 7.30 13.36 9.88
N ASN A 246 7.76 14.07 8.84
CA ASN A 246 7.05 15.19 8.23
C ASN A 246 5.79 14.79 7.45
N ALA A 247 5.53 13.48 7.26
CA ALA A 247 4.30 12.98 6.67
C ALA A 247 3.11 13.01 7.65
N PHE A 248 3.41 13.03 8.95
CA PHE A 248 2.42 12.97 10.01
C PHE A 248 1.96 14.35 10.45
N ASP A 249 0.77 14.43 11.01
CA ASP A 249 0.25 15.62 11.68
C ASP A 249 0.77 15.74 13.14
N GLU A 250 0.33 16.77 13.85
CA GLU A 250 0.69 17.03 15.25
C GLU A 250 0.18 15.97 16.25
N ASN A 251 -0.76 15.11 15.81
CA ASN A 251 -1.32 14.01 16.59
C ASN A 251 -0.63 12.67 16.27
N GLY A 252 0.34 12.68 15.34
CA GLY A 252 1.02 11.49 14.84
C GLY A 252 0.17 10.67 13.87
N LEU A 253 -0.82 11.30 13.22
CA LEU A 253 -1.73 10.68 12.26
C LEU A 253 -1.42 11.13 10.82
N GLY A 254 -2.15 10.60 9.84
CA GLY A 254 -2.16 11.07 8.46
C GLY A 254 -1.22 10.37 7.51
N ALA A 255 -0.44 9.39 7.97
CA ALA A 255 0.44 8.65 7.10
C ALA A 255 0.62 7.18 7.50
N ILE A 256 0.88 6.33 6.49
CA ILE A 256 1.38 4.98 6.66
C ILE A 256 2.70 4.82 5.90
N ILE A 257 3.72 4.31 6.58
CA ILE A 257 5.08 4.22 6.05
C ILE A 257 5.34 2.83 5.46
N ASN A 258 5.64 2.79 4.18
CA ASN A 258 5.82 1.54 3.45
C ASN A 258 7.28 1.05 3.48
N SER A 259 7.49 -0.17 3.96
CA SER A 259 8.75 -0.90 3.86
C SER A 259 8.55 -2.27 3.23
N SER A 260 9.35 -2.61 2.22
CA SER A 260 9.30 -3.89 1.51
C SER A 260 10.52 -4.74 1.84
N ARG A 261 11.61 -4.53 1.11
CA ARG A 261 12.87 -5.28 1.29
C ARG A 261 13.45 -5.13 2.70
N GLY A 262 13.20 -3.98 3.34
CA GLY A 262 13.61 -3.76 4.73
C GLY A 262 13.09 -4.84 5.65
N ILE A 263 11.81 -5.18 5.54
CA ILE A 263 11.13 -6.19 6.36
C ILE A 263 11.36 -7.60 5.79
N MET A 264 11.00 -7.86 4.53
CA MET A 264 11.05 -9.21 3.94
C MET A 264 12.44 -9.82 3.89
N CYS A 265 13.49 -8.99 3.72
CA CYS A 265 14.87 -9.42 3.60
C CYS A 265 15.71 -9.10 4.86
N ALA A 266 15.08 -8.80 5.98
CA ALA A 266 15.74 -8.41 7.23
C ALA A 266 16.76 -9.48 7.72
N TRP A 267 16.49 -10.76 7.45
CA TRP A 267 17.36 -11.87 7.76
C TRP A 267 18.79 -11.69 7.20
N LYS A 268 18.94 -11.11 6.00
CA LYS A 268 20.26 -10.84 5.38
C LYS A 268 21.10 -9.88 6.22
N LYS A 269 20.47 -8.81 6.72
CA LYS A 269 21.15 -7.81 7.56
C LYS A 269 21.41 -8.30 8.98
N GLN A 270 20.57 -9.22 9.47
CA GLN A 270 20.67 -9.78 10.82
C GLN A 270 21.63 -10.99 10.89
N GLY A 271 22.22 -11.41 9.77
CA GLY A 271 23.13 -12.56 9.72
C GLY A 271 22.43 -13.89 9.99
N LEU A 272 21.13 -13.96 9.71
CA LEU A 272 20.28 -15.15 9.85
C LEU A 272 20.18 -15.90 8.52
N THR A 273 19.62 -17.09 8.55
CA THR A 273 19.32 -17.85 7.33
C THR A 273 18.04 -17.39 6.67
N GLU A 274 17.83 -17.75 5.41
CA GLU A 274 16.59 -17.41 4.72
C GLU A 274 15.34 -18.07 5.34
N ASP A 275 15.50 -19.21 6.04
CA ASP A 275 14.41 -19.89 6.75
C ASP A 275 13.97 -19.14 8.01
N ASP A 276 14.79 -18.23 8.53
CA ASP A 276 14.46 -17.36 9.67
C ASP A 276 13.74 -16.07 9.25
N PHE A 277 13.34 -15.94 7.98
CA PHE A 277 12.81 -14.71 7.40
C PHE A 277 11.64 -14.11 8.21
N ALA A 278 10.74 -14.95 8.72
CA ALA A 278 9.55 -14.49 9.45
C ALA A 278 9.93 -13.87 10.80
N VAL A 279 10.86 -14.49 11.53
CA VAL A 279 11.39 -13.97 12.82
C VAL A 279 12.18 -12.69 12.59
N ALA A 280 12.99 -12.65 11.53
CA ALA A 280 13.77 -11.47 11.17
C ALA A 280 12.87 -10.31 10.75
N ALA A 281 11.81 -10.58 9.98
CA ALA A 281 10.82 -9.61 9.55
C ALA A 281 10.10 -8.98 10.75
N ARG A 282 9.72 -9.79 11.75
CA ARG A 282 9.10 -9.31 12.99
C ARG A 282 9.99 -8.32 13.74
N LYS A 283 11.25 -8.70 13.98
CA LYS A 283 12.22 -7.84 14.67
C LYS A 283 12.43 -6.51 13.93
N GLU A 284 12.50 -6.55 12.61
CA GLU A 284 12.66 -5.33 11.81
C GLU A 284 11.40 -4.45 11.82
N ALA A 285 10.22 -5.04 11.80
CA ALA A 285 8.96 -4.30 11.89
C ALA A 285 8.81 -3.64 13.28
N GLU A 286 9.16 -4.33 14.36
CA GLU A 286 9.21 -3.78 15.73
C GLU A 286 10.19 -2.60 15.80
N ARG A 287 11.42 -2.77 15.30
CA ARG A 287 12.43 -1.71 15.24
C ARG A 287 11.93 -0.48 14.48
N MET A 288 11.36 -0.69 13.29
CA MET A 288 10.82 0.38 12.44
C MET A 288 9.67 1.13 13.13
N ARG A 289 8.73 0.40 13.74
CA ARG A 289 7.64 0.99 14.52
C ARG A 289 8.17 1.87 15.63
N ASP A 290 9.11 1.34 16.43
CA ASP A 290 9.64 2.03 17.61
C ASP A 290 10.43 3.30 17.21
N GLU A 291 11.17 3.26 16.12
CA GLU A 291 11.86 4.43 15.55
C GLU A 291 10.88 5.50 15.08
N ILE A 292 9.84 5.12 14.32
CA ILE A 292 8.83 6.08 13.85
C ILE A 292 8.09 6.69 15.03
N VAL A 293 7.61 5.88 15.98
CA VAL A 293 6.93 6.37 17.20
C VAL A 293 7.84 7.27 18.02
N GLY A 294 9.14 6.94 18.09
CA GLY A 294 10.15 7.79 18.76
C GLY A 294 10.27 9.19 18.15
N CYS A 295 10.11 9.30 16.82
CA CYS A 295 10.19 10.59 16.10
C CYS A 295 8.89 11.41 16.14
N ILE A 296 7.72 10.75 16.04
CA ILE A 296 6.42 11.45 15.98
C ILE A 296 5.78 11.66 17.37
N GLY A 297 6.31 11.01 18.40
CA GLY A 297 5.75 11.03 19.75
C GLY A 297 4.55 10.10 19.91
N LYS A 298 3.82 10.23 21.01
CA LYS A 298 2.64 9.40 21.27
C LYS A 298 1.49 9.80 20.34
N ILE A 299 0.94 8.80 19.67
CA ILE A 299 -0.27 8.95 18.85
C ILE A 299 -1.44 9.37 19.76
N LYS A 300 -2.10 10.45 19.39
CA LYS A 300 -3.29 10.96 20.09
C LYS A 300 -4.51 10.63 19.24
N LEU A 301 -5.20 9.57 19.61
CA LEU A 301 -6.53 9.28 19.10
C LEU A 301 -7.50 10.19 19.87
N GLY A 302 -8.09 11.18 19.18
CA GLY A 302 -9.10 12.07 19.72
C GLY A 302 -10.41 11.35 20.10
#